data_e65e71e4207198cd6c0377a11e46fee8
#
_entry.id   e65e71e4207198cd6c0377a11e46fee8
#
_cell.length_a   1.000
_cell.length_b   1.000
_cell.length_c   1.000
_cell.angle_alpha   90.00
_cell.angle_beta   90.00
_cell.angle_gamma   90.00
#
_symmetry.space_group_name_H-M   'P 1'
#
loop_
_entity.id
_entity.type
_entity.pdbx_description
1 polymer ?
#
loop_
_entity_poly.entity_id
_entity_poly.type
_entity_poly.pdbx_seq_one_letter_code
_entity_poly.pdbx_strand_id
1 'polypeptide(L)'
;ALFVGLAGCTEQVSQFQLTRPVSSLNSYQHAIVSIHGEGLDITTQYGFRETTEVMHKKIVSAIRPTGLFNTINGDHDGSSQLEVAILITEFRYVSGPKRSLAWFFANDAILGGLIQLKDKDSGKIVGEMSFIEKSGDQKAMLSDYTGKQINKVTNLTLALLTTI
;
A
#
# COMPACT_ATOMS: atom_id res chain seq x y z
N ALA A 1 -42.93 19.98 -11.63
CA ALA A 1 -41.54 20.14 -11.21
C ALA A 1 -41.08 18.82 -10.59
N LEU A 2 -40.25 18.09 -11.33
CA LEU A 2 -39.70 16.79 -10.91
C LEU A 2 -38.34 17.09 -10.22
N PHE A 3 -38.28 16.99 -8.88
CA PHE A 3 -37.01 17.01 -8.14
C PHE A 3 -36.38 15.62 -8.25
N VAL A 4 -35.42 15.46 -9.13
CA VAL A 4 -34.51 14.30 -9.11
C VAL A 4 -33.47 14.60 -8.04
N GLY A 5 -33.67 14.02 -6.86
CA GLY A 5 -32.66 13.99 -5.80
C GLY A 5 -31.49 13.12 -6.28
N LEU A 6 -30.39 13.75 -6.66
CA LEU A 6 -29.11 13.10 -6.80
C LEU A 6 -28.64 12.68 -5.40
N ALA A 7 -28.93 11.43 -5.03
CA ALA A 7 -28.26 10.79 -3.91
C ALA A 7 -26.78 10.65 -4.32
N GLY A 8 -25.95 11.58 -3.84
CA GLY A 8 -24.51 11.51 -3.97
C GLY A 8 -24.01 10.28 -3.20
N CYS A 9 -23.81 9.17 -3.90
CA CYS A 9 -23.01 8.09 -3.37
C CYS A 9 -21.59 8.65 -3.24
N THR A 10 -21.12 8.85 -2.01
CA THR A 10 -19.69 9.06 -1.74
C THR A 10 -18.96 7.77 -2.10
N GLU A 11 -18.39 7.78 -3.28
CA GLU A 11 -17.77 6.63 -3.89
C GLU A 11 -16.42 6.36 -3.22
N GLN A 12 -16.17 5.09 -2.86
CA GLN A 12 -14.85 4.63 -2.53
C GLN A 12 -13.91 4.99 -3.68
N VAL A 13 -12.87 5.77 -3.40
CA VAL A 13 -11.86 6.11 -4.39
C VAL A 13 -10.73 5.09 -4.29
N SER A 14 -10.54 4.34 -5.36
CA SER A 14 -9.43 3.42 -5.54
C SER A 14 -8.75 3.76 -6.87
N GLN A 15 -7.58 4.37 -6.80
CA GLN A 15 -6.82 4.79 -7.96
C GLN A 15 -5.41 4.22 -7.88
N PHE A 16 -4.90 3.75 -9.01
CA PHE A 16 -3.51 3.33 -9.15
C PHE A 16 -3.02 3.69 -10.56
N GLN A 17 -1.73 3.98 -10.66
CA GLN A 17 -1.11 4.32 -11.93
C GLN A 17 0.30 3.75 -11.99
N LEU A 18 0.60 3.02 -13.06
CA LEU A 18 1.96 2.61 -13.39
C LEU A 18 2.74 3.86 -13.84
N THR A 19 3.65 4.32 -12.99
CA THR A 19 4.45 5.53 -13.26
C THR A 19 5.78 5.20 -13.93
N ARG A 20 6.28 3.99 -13.72
CA ARG A 20 7.44 3.45 -14.40
C ARG A 20 7.23 1.97 -14.72
N PRO A 21 7.24 1.58 -16.01
CA PRO A 21 7.18 0.18 -16.41
C PRO A 21 8.30 -0.63 -15.77
N VAL A 22 7.99 -1.86 -15.39
CA VAL A 22 8.97 -2.77 -14.79
C VAL A 22 9.95 -3.21 -15.85
N SER A 23 11.25 -3.03 -15.59
CA SER A 23 12.31 -3.70 -16.35
C SER A 23 12.43 -5.15 -15.89
N SER A 24 13.14 -5.99 -16.66
CA SER A 24 13.31 -7.41 -16.30
C SER A 24 13.79 -7.61 -14.86
N LEU A 25 13.10 -8.46 -14.11
CA LEU A 25 13.44 -8.85 -12.74
C LEU A 25 14.26 -10.13 -12.64
N ASN A 26 14.56 -10.76 -13.78
CA ASN A 26 15.24 -12.09 -13.83
C ASN A 26 16.65 -12.11 -13.22
N SER A 27 17.28 -10.95 -13.08
CA SER A 27 18.60 -10.83 -12.44
C SER A 27 18.55 -10.82 -10.91
N TYR A 28 17.37 -10.66 -10.31
CA TYR A 28 17.23 -10.57 -8.86
C TYR A 28 16.86 -11.93 -8.28
N GLN A 29 17.70 -12.44 -7.41
CA GLN A 29 17.47 -13.72 -6.72
C GLN A 29 16.93 -13.52 -5.29
N HIS A 30 17.09 -12.33 -4.74
CA HIS A 30 16.76 -11.99 -3.37
C HIS A 30 15.91 -10.73 -3.32
N ALA A 31 14.99 -10.65 -2.37
CA ALA A 31 14.17 -9.46 -2.16
C ALA A 31 14.20 -9.00 -0.71
N ILE A 32 14.11 -7.68 -0.52
CA ILE A 32 13.82 -7.04 0.76
C ILE A 32 12.51 -6.27 0.60
N VAL A 33 11.60 -6.43 1.54
CA VAL A 33 10.38 -5.61 1.63
C VAL A 33 10.61 -4.54 2.68
N SER A 34 10.43 -3.27 2.30
CA SER A 34 10.53 -2.12 3.21
C SER A 34 9.29 -1.25 3.11
N ILE A 35 8.85 -0.67 4.23
CA ILE A 35 7.71 0.23 4.28
C ILE A 35 8.12 1.47 5.07
N HIS A 36 7.96 2.63 4.45
CA HIS A 36 8.35 3.91 5.02
C HIS A 36 7.20 4.92 4.90
N GLY A 37 7.09 5.83 5.87
CA GLY A 37 6.23 7.00 5.77
C GLY A 37 7.04 8.23 5.37
N GLU A 38 6.44 9.09 4.55
CA GLU A 38 7.05 10.36 4.15
C GLU A 38 6.84 11.42 5.24
N GLY A 39 7.90 11.65 6.03
CA GLY A 39 7.90 12.67 7.06
C GLY A 39 7.25 12.26 8.40
N LEU A 40 7.42 13.13 9.39
CA LEU A 40 6.94 12.88 10.76
C LEU A 40 5.41 12.99 10.87
N ASP A 41 4.79 13.83 10.07
CA ASP A 41 3.34 14.03 10.02
C ASP A 41 2.59 12.76 9.59
N ILE A 42 3.22 11.88 8.84
CA ILE A 42 2.70 10.55 8.49
C ILE A 42 3.05 9.51 9.55
N THR A 43 4.33 9.41 9.91
CA THR A 43 4.84 8.31 10.75
C THR A 43 4.40 8.37 12.21
N THR A 44 4.02 9.56 12.70
CA THR A 44 3.53 9.76 14.07
C THR A 44 2.01 9.60 14.21
N GLN A 45 1.30 9.37 13.10
CA GLN A 45 -0.15 9.18 13.17
C GLN A 45 -0.52 7.89 13.90
N TYR A 46 -1.63 7.96 14.62
CA TYR A 46 -2.19 6.79 15.29
C TYR A 46 -2.45 5.66 14.29
N GLY A 47 -2.05 4.45 14.64
CA GLY A 47 -2.25 3.25 13.83
C GLY A 47 -1.25 3.08 12.68
N PHE A 48 -0.33 4.04 12.44
CA PHE A 48 0.64 3.94 11.35
C PHE A 48 1.55 2.71 11.52
N ARG A 49 2.17 2.57 12.68
CA ARG A 49 3.09 1.46 12.97
C ARG A 49 2.40 0.10 12.82
N GLU A 50 1.24 -0.05 13.44
CA GLU A 50 0.47 -1.30 13.39
C GLU A 50 0.04 -1.64 11.96
N THR A 51 -0.39 -0.63 11.19
CA THR A 51 -0.78 -0.79 9.78
C THR A 51 0.41 -1.23 8.94
N THR A 52 1.57 -0.60 9.10
CA THR A 52 2.78 -0.94 8.33
C THR A 52 3.33 -2.32 8.68
N GLU A 53 3.28 -2.72 9.95
CA GLU A 53 3.67 -4.07 10.37
C GLU A 53 2.77 -5.16 9.76
N VAL A 54 1.45 -4.95 9.76
CA VAL A 54 0.50 -5.88 9.13
C VAL A 54 0.71 -5.92 7.62
N MET A 55 0.88 -4.77 6.98
CA MET A 55 1.14 -4.67 5.55
C MET A 55 2.43 -5.40 5.16
N HIS A 56 3.51 -5.17 5.89
CA HIS A 56 4.78 -5.85 5.66
C HIS A 56 4.62 -7.37 5.70
N LYS A 57 4.00 -7.91 6.76
CA LYS A 57 3.75 -9.36 6.88
C LYS A 57 2.91 -9.91 5.73
N LYS A 58 1.87 -9.18 5.31
CA LYS A 58 1.01 -9.61 4.21
C LYS A 58 1.74 -9.62 2.87
N ILE A 59 2.52 -8.58 2.57
CA ILE A 59 3.31 -8.49 1.32
C ILE A 59 4.33 -9.63 1.27
N VAL A 60 5.12 -9.84 2.33
CA VAL A 60 6.09 -10.93 2.41
C VAL A 60 5.42 -12.29 2.19
N SER A 61 4.28 -12.52 2.89
CA SER A 61 3.52 -13.78 2.76
C SER A 61 2.95 -13.99 1.36
N ALA A 62 2.60 -12.92 0.66
CA ALA A 62 2.06 -12.97 -0.68
C ALA A 62 3.14 -13.19 -1.75
N ILE A 63 4.33 -12.61 -1.57
CA ILE A 63 5.45 -12.78 -2.52
C ILE A 63 6.06 -14.18 -2.42
N ARG A 64 6.17 -14.74 -1.21
CA ARG A 64 6.86 -16.01 -0.98
C ARG A 64 6.39 -17.18 -1.86
N PRO A 65 5.07 -17.44 -2.02
CA PRO A 65 4.60 -18.55 -2.85
C PRO A 65 4.76 -18.32 -4.36
N THR A 66 5.11 -17.12 -4.81
CA THR A 66 5.33 -16.84 -6.25
C THR A 66 6.59 -17.53 -6.79
N GLY A 67 7.55 -17.85 -5.92
CA GLY A 67 8.84 -18.41 -6.34
C GLY A 67 9.74 -17.43 -7.11
N LEU A 68 9.40 -16.13 -7.16
CA LEU A 68 10.20 -15.14 -7.88
C LEU A 68 11.58 -14.91 -7.25
N PHE A 69 11.70 -15.13 -5.95
CA PHE A 69 12.94 -14.91 -5.20
C PHE A 69 13.30 -16.14 -4.36
N ASN A 70 14.58 -16.44 -4.26
CA ASN A 70 15.09 -17.52 -3.42
C ASN A 70 14.96 -17.16 -1.92
N THR A 71 15.17 -15.89 -1.56
CA THR A 71 14.99 -15.39 -0.20
C THR A 71 14.25 -14.05 -0.18
N ILE A 72 13.47 -13.84 0.89
CA ILE A 72 12.78 -12.58 1.15
C ILE A 72 13.08 -12.17 2.59
N ASN A 73 13.60 -10.97 2.79
CA ASN A 73 14.03 -10.42 4.09
C ASN A 73 15.05 -11.31 4.83
N GLY A 74 15.81 -12.12 4.12
CA GLY A 74 16.90 -12.90 4.68
C GLY A 74 18.21 -12.12 4.69
N ASP A 75 19.12 -12.49 5.60
CA ASP A 75 20.49 -12.01 5.54
C ASP A 75 21.14 -12.54 4.26
N HIS A 76 21.59 -11.60 3.45
CA HIS A 76 22.26 -11.91 2.21
C HIS A 76 23.33 -10.85 1.94
N ASP A 77 24.55 -11.28 1.74
CA ASP A 77 25.72 -10.44 1.50
C ASP A 77 26.13 -10.35 0.03
N GLY A 78 25.25 -10.78 -0.86
CA GLY A 78 25.51 -10.84 -2.31
C GLY A 78 24.80 -9.77 -3.11
N SER A 79 25.30 -9.54 -4.31
CA SER A 79 24.64 -8.79 -5.38
C SER A 79 23.32 -9.43 -5.81
N SER A 80 22.51 -8.74 -6.59
CA SER A 80 21.22 -9.24 -7.14
C SER A 80 20.05 -9.18 -6.15
N GLN A 81 20.00 -8.14 -5.30
CA GLN A 81 18.92 -7.90 -4.38
C GLN A 81 17.97 -6.81 -4.88
N LEU A 82 16.67 -7.11 -4.89
CA LEU A 82 15.61 -6.17 -5.18
C LEU A 82 15.01 -5.65 -3.87
N GLU A 83 14.90 -4.34 -3.72
CA GLU A 83 14.09 -3.73 -2.67
C GLU A 83 12.68 -3.47 -3.21
N VAL A 84 11.68 -4.07 -2.57
CA VAL A 84 10.26 -3.78 -2.76
C VAL A 84 9.88 -2.76 -1.70
N ALA A 85 9.98 -1.47 -2.05
CA ALA A 85 9.76 -0.35 -1.14
C ALA A 85 8.34 0.20 -1.28
N ILE A 86 7.62 0.30 -0.17
CA ILE A 86 6.33 0.99 -0.09
C ILE A 86 6.57 2.32 0.63
N LEU A 87 6.44 3.43 -0.09
CA LEU A 87 6.52 4.77 0.47
C LEU A 87 5.11 5.31 0.69
N ILE A 88 4.70 5.48 1.93
CA ILE A 88 3.38 6.02 2.30
C ILE A 88 3.48 7.54 2.37
N THR A 89 2.76 8.22 1.50
CA THR A 89 2.72 9.69 1.40
C THR A 89 1.42 10.27 1.95
N GLU A 90 0.35 9.48 2.01
CA GLU A 90 -0.92 9.85 2.60
C GLU A 90 -1.40 8.72 3.53
N PHE A 91 -1.71 9.08 4.77
CA PHE A 91 -2.20 8.11 5.76
C PHE A 91 -3.23 8.75 6.68
N ARG A 92 -4.35 8.07 6.88
CA ARG A 92 -5.33 8.38 7.91
C ARG A 92 -6.02 7.10 8.37
N TYR A 93 -5.83 6.79 9.64
CA TYR A 93 -6.43 5.61 10.24
C TYR A 93 -7.74 5.97 10.96
N VAL A 94 -8.78 5.18 10.73
CA VAL A 94 -10.06 5.32 11.42
C VAL A 94 -10.36 4.03 12.17
N SER A 95 -10.24 4.06 13.50
CA SER A 95 -10.53 2.90 14.36
C SER A 95 -11.99 2.80 14.76
N GLY A 96 -12.51 1.58 14.97
CA GLY A 96 -13.91 1.31 15.32
C GLY A 96 -14.45 2.04 16.54
N PRO A 97 -13.78 2.03 17.72
CA PRO A 97 -14.29 2.68 18.94
C PRO A 97 -14.34 4.21 18.87
N LYS A 98 -13.42 4.84 18.15
CA LYS A 98 -13.40 6.30 17.94
C LYS A 98 -14.37 6.74 16.85
N ARG A 99 -14.89 5.84 16.04
CA ARG A 99 -15.88 6.12 15.00
C ARG A 99 -17.22 6.59 15.57
N SER A 100 -17.63 6.09 16.74
CA SER A 100 -18.92 6.44 17.33
C SER A 100 -19.03 7.88 17.84
N LEU A 101 -17.87 8.52 18.15
CA LEU A 101 -17.80 9.93 18.54
C LEU A 101 -17.41 10.84 17.38
N ALA A 102 -16.79 10.28 16.33
CA ALA A 102 -16.27 11.02 15.18
C ALA A 102 -17.24 11.09 13.99
N TRP A 103 -18.47 10.57 14.13
CA TRP A 103 -19.43 10.63 13.03
C TRP A 103 -19.80 12.08 12.62
N PHE A 104 -19.59 13.05 13.52
CA PHE A 104 -19.70 14.47 13.22
C PHE A 104 -18.50 15.04 12.44
N PHE A 105 -17.38 14.32 12.39
CA PHE A 105 -16.15 14.72 11.70
C PHE A 105 -15.68 13.56 10.82
N ALA A 106 -16.59 13.07 9.96
CA ALA A 106 -16.33 11.93 9.09
C ALA A 106 -15.15 12.21 8.16
N ASN A 107 -13.97 11.82 8.62
CA ASN A 107 -12.78 11.80 7.80
C ASN A 107 -12.63 10.40 7.20
N ASP A 108 -12.45 10.32 5.89
CA ASP A 108 -12.17 9.08 5.21
C ASP A 108 -10.89 8.42 5.73
N ALA A 109 -10.88 7.09 5.83
CA ALA A 109 -9.61 6.38 5.95
C ALA A 109 -8.86 6.52 4.63
N ILE A 110 -7.59 6.91 4.70
CA ILE A 110 -6.75 7.13 3.52
C ILE A 110 -5.47 6.31 3.66
N LEU A 111 -5.09 5.64 2.57
CA LEU A 111 -3.80 5.00 2.41
C LEU A 111 -3.32 5.26 0.98
N GLY A 112 -2.31 6.11 0.83
CA GLY A 112 -1.76 6.48 -0.46
C GLY A 112 -0.24 6.49 -0.46
N GLY A 113 0.35 6.29 -1.63
CA GLY A 113 1.80 6.29 -1.75
C GLY A 113 2.32 5.71 -3.06
N LEU A 114 3.55 5.24 -2.99
CA LEU A 114 4.29 4.64 -4.10
C LEU A 114 4.72 3.22 -3.75
N ILE A 115 4.61 2.31 -4.71
CA ILE A 115 5.26 1.00 -4.69
C ILE A 115 6.44 1.12 -5.64
N GLN A 116 7.66 0.98 -5.12
CA GLN A 116 8.89 1.10 -5.88
C GLN A 116 9.68 -0.19 -5.84
N LEU A 117 10.09 -0.65 -7.01
CA LEU A 117 11.06 -1.73 -7.16
C LEU A 117 12.42 -1.08 -7.40
N LYS A 118 13.36 -1.28 -6.47
CA LYS A 118 14.69 -0.68 -6.54
C LYS A 118 15.76 -1.75 -6.59
N ASP A 119 16.69 -1.57 -7.48
CA ASP A 119 17.97 -2.29 -7.41
C ASP A 119 18.71 -1.85 -6.16
N LYS A 120 18.99 -2.78 -5.25
CA LYS A 120 19.56 -2.47 -3.95
C LYS A 120 20.98 -1.93 -4.03
N ASP A 121 21.74 -2.38 -5.00
CA ASP A 121 23.16 -2.02 -5.16
C ASP A 121 23.30 -0.61 -5.75
N SER A 122 22.55 -0.32 -6.80
CA SER A 122 22.62 0.98 -7.51
C SER A 122 21.64 2.02 -7.01
N GLY A 123 20.60 1.61 -6.25
CA GLY A 123 19.48 2.47 -5.87
C GLY A 123 18.54 2.84 -7.02
N LYS A 124 18.76 2.26 -8.21
CA LYS A 124 17.96 2.56 -9.41
C LYS A 124 16.54 2.00 -9.27
N ILE A 125 15.55 2.83 -9.56
CA ILE A 125 14.16 2.38 -9.65
C ILE A 125 13.96 1.63 -10.97
N VAL A 126 13.57 0.36 -10.88
CA VAL A 126 13.36 -0.55 -12.02
C VAL A 126 11.87 -0.80 -12.30
N GLY A 127 10.99 -0.29 -11.44
CA GLY A 127 9.54 -0.29 -11.62
C GLY A 127 8.87 0.57 -10.56
N GLU A 128 7.76 1.23 -10.89
CA GLU A 128 7.05 2.08 -9.92
C GLU A 128 5.56 2.18 -10.23
N MET A 129 4.76 2.17 -9.18
CA MET A 129 3.31 2.38 -9.25
C MET A 129 2.88 3.31 -8.12
N SER A 130 2.07 4.32 -8.43
CA SER A 130 1.38 5.12 -7.43
C SER A 130 0.03 4.50 -7.10
N PHE A 131 -0.42 4.69 -5.86
CA PHE A 131 -1.74 4.26 -5.43
C PHE A 131 -2.35 5.23 -4.43
N ILE A 132 -3.68 5.29 -4.40
CA ILE A 132 -4.45 5.95 -3.36
C ILE A 132 -5.77 5.21 -3.14
N GLU A 133 -6.04 4.87 -1.90
CA GLU A 133 -7.25 4.21 -1.45
C GLU A 133 -7.93 5.10 -0.40
N LYS A 134 -9.15 5.56 -0.69
CA LYS A 134 -9.98 6.35 0.22
C LYS A 134 -11.29 5.63 0.48
N SER A 135 -11.69 5.53 1.74
CA SER A 135 -13.02 5.04 2.10
C SER A 135 -14.03 6.18 1.94
N GLY A 136 -15.17 5.90 1.32
CA GLY A 136 -16.30 6.83 1.40
C GLY A 136 -16.93 6.84 2.80
N ASP A 137 -17.49 7.98 3.19
CA ASP A 137 -17.98 8.27 4.55
C ASP A 137 -18.90 7.22 5.19
N GLN A 138 -19.78 6.59 4.41
CA GLN A 138 -20.79 5.67 4.94
C GLN A 138 -20.28 4.23 5.11
N LYS A 139 -19.35 3.77 4.29
CA LYS A 139 -18.84 2.39 4.34
C LYS A 139 -17.76 2.18 5.40
N ALA A 140 -17.08 3.24 5.78
CA ALA A 140 -16.05 3.20 6.83
C ALA A 140 -16.63 2.83 8.21
N MET A 141 -17.91 3.05 8.44
CA MET A 141 -18.56 2.78 9.73
C MET A 141 -18.79 1.30 10.03
N LEU A 142 -18.82 0.43 9.02
CA LEU A 142 -19.29 -0.96 9.14
C LEU A 142 -18.25 -2.04 8.81
N SER A 143 -17.03 -1.69 8.42
CA SER A 143 -16.05 -2.68 7.97
C SER A 143 -14.62 -2.35 8.41
N ASP A 144 -13.78 -3.38 8.49
CA ASP A 144 -12.32 -3.23 8.57
C ASP A 144 -11.78 -2.67 7.24
N TYR A 145 -11.82 -1.33 7.13
CA TYR A 145 -11.45 -0.67 5.90
C TYR A 145 -9.94 -0.67 5.69
N THR A 146 -9.16 -0.50 6.75
CA THR A 146 -7.70 -0.53 6.70
C THR A 146 -7.20 -1.90 6.24
N GLY A 147 -7.83 -2.98 6.71
CA GLY A 147 -7.51 -4.33 6.23
C GLY A 147 -7.75 -4.51 4.72
N LYS A 148 -8.83 -3.91 4.19
CA LYS A 148 -9.11 -3.93 2.74
C LYS A 148 -8.09 -3.11 1.96
N GLN A 149 -7.70 -1.93 2.46
CA GLN A 149 -6.67 -1.09 1.85
C GLN A 149 -5.32 -1.81 1.81
N ILE A 150 -4.92 -2.47 2.90
CA ILE A 150 -3.69 -3.27 2.95
C ILE A 150 -3.74 -4.41 1.92
N ASN A 151 -4.87 -5.13 1.81
CA ASN A 151 -5.03 -6.19 0.82
C ASN A 151 -4.89 -5.64 -0.61
N LYS A 152 -5.43 -4.47 -0.88
CA LYS A 152 -5.31 -3.82 -2.19
C LYS A 152 -3.87 -3.48 -2.52
N VAL A 153 -3.14 -2.85 -1.60
CA VAL A 153 -1.71 -2.54 -1.79
C VAL A 153 -0.90 -3.82 -1.99
N THR A 154 -1.19 -4.88 -1.24
CA THR A 154 -0.55 -6.20 -1.41
C THR A 154 -0.77 -6.74 -2.82
N ASN A 155 -2.01 -6.69 -3.32
CA ASN A 155 -2.34 -7.16 -4.67
C ASN A 155 -1.68 -6.30 -5.76
N LEU A 156 -1.61 -4.97 -5.59
CA LEU A 156 -0.91 -4.07 -6.50
C LEU A 156 0.60 -4.37 -6.53
N THR A 157 1.19 -4.67 -5.37
CA THR A 157 2.61 -5.06 -5.27
C THR A 157 2.87 -6.36 -6.04
N LEU A 158 2.01 -7.37 -5.87
CA LEU A 158 2.11 -8.61 -6.64
C LEU A 158 1.94 -8.37 -8.14
N ALA A 159 0.94 -7.57 -8.54
CA ALA A 159 0.72 -7.22 -9.93
C ALA A 159 1.95 -6.56 -10.54
N LEU A 160 2.58 -5.62 -9.83
CA LEU A 160 3.80 -4.94 -10.29
C LEU A 160 4.97 -5.94 -10.47
N LEU A 161 5.13 -6.89 -9.54
CA LEU A 161 6.19 -7.91 -9.61
C LEU A 161 5.96 -8.96 -10.70
N THR A 162 4.72 -9.20 -11.12
CA THR A 162 4.35 -10.26 -12.07
C THR A 162 3.98 -9.72 -13.46
N THR A 163 4.04 -8.41 -13.68
CA THR A 163 3.73 -7.75 -14.96
C THR A 163 4.89 -7.86 -15.97
N ILE A 164 5.53 -9.00 -16.06
CA ILE A 164 6.64 -9.25 -17.00
C ILE A 164 6.17 -10.16 -18.12
#